data_d50f2f57a914943807e55981f0013bc0
#
_entry.id   d50f2f57a914943807e55981f0013bc0
#
_cell.length_a   1.000
_cell.length_b   1.000
_cell.length_c   1.000
_cell.angle_alpha   90.00
_cell.angle_beta   90.00
_cell.angle_gamma   90.00
#
_symmetry.space_group_name_H-M   'P 1'
#
loop_
_entity.id
_entity.type
_entity.pdbx_description
1 polymer ?
#
loop_
_entity_poly.entity_id
_entity_poly.type
_entity_poly.pdbx_seq_one_letter_code
_entity_poly.pdbx_strand_id
1 'polypeptide(L)'
;MNVVADPIPPQQGEAIFNEALRIFVDGGDRRWWWESFKRSPVSHKFAGGDGWRRLPELVPDPNEPVWFIAEENALPFYPVFELTPADASTILGECYGFEYYLMPKNYSWLLCENHHNTVFALGEPVSSRLRSVSI
;
A
#
# COMPACT_ATOMS: atom_id res chain seq x y z
N MET A 1 -4.77 15.32 16.07
CA MET A 1 -3.36 14.92 16.19
C MET A 1 -2.74 14.87 14.81
N ASN A 2 -1.63 15.54 14.64
CA ASN A 2 -0.93 15.53 13.36
C ASN A 2 0.09 14.39 13.35
N VAL A 3 -0.02 13.53 12.35
CA VAL A 3 0.97 12.49 12.12
C VAL A 3 1.95 13.01 11.09
N VAL A 4 3.23 13.00 11.43
CA VAL A 4 4.28 13.43 10.54
C VAL A 4 5.09 12.20 10.13
N ALA A 5 5.30 12.04 8.83
CA ALA A 5 6.09 10.94 8.31
C ALA A 5 7.16 11.49 7.36
N ASP A 6 8.39 11.12 7.62
CA ASP A 6 9.51 11.46 6.75
C ASP A 6 9.88 10.23 5.91
N PRO A 7 10.25 10.43 4.64
CA PRO A 7 10.71 9.30 3.85
C PRO A 7 12.01 8.74 4.42
N ILE A 8 12.20 7.43 4.28
CA ILE A 8 13.47 6.81 4.68
C ILE A 8 14.59 7.26 3.72
N PRO A 9 15.85 7.07 4.08
CA PRO A 9 16.97 7.52 3.22
C PRO A 9 16.81 6.97 1.79
N PRO A 10 17.12 7.77 0.75
CA PRO A 10 16.87 7.39 -0.64
C PRO A 10 17.47 6.06 -1.08
N GLN A 11 18.69 5.74 -0.64
CA GLN A 11 19.32 4.47 -1.01
C GLN A 11 18.55 3.28 -0.44
N GLN A 12 18.13 3.38 0.80
CA GLN A 12 17.33 2.32 1.43
C GLN A 12 15.96 2.25 0.81
N GLY A 13 15.34 3.39 0.53
CA GLY A 13 14.03 3.46 -0.11
C GLY A 13 14.03 2.83 -1.49
N GLU A 14 15.07 3.09 -2.29
CA GLU A 14 15.19 2.49 -3.61
C GLU A 14 15.32 0.98 -3.53
N ALA A 15 16.09 0.47 -2.56
CA ALA A 15 16.24 -0.97 -2.37
C ALA A 15 14.90 -1.63 -2.01
N ILE A 16 14.13 -1.01 -1.13
CA ILE A 16 12.80 -1.51 -0.74
C ILE A 16 11.84 -1.47 -1.93
N PHE A 17 11.83 -0.36 -2.66
CA PHE A 17 11.01 -0.19 -3.84
C PHE A 17 11.28 -1.29 -4.87
N ASN A 18 12.57 -1.53 -5.17
CA ASN A 18 12.96 -2.55 -6.14
C ASN A 18 12.63 -3.96 -5.66
N GLU A 19 12.77 -4.23 -4.37
CA GLU A 19 12.40 -5.53 -3.81
C GLU A 19 10.88 -5.77 -3.91
N ALA A 20 10.08 -4.76 -3.64
CA ALA A 20 8.63 -4.85 -3.78
C ALA A 20 8.25 -5.13 -5.24
N LEU A 21 8.87 -4.44 -6.21
CA LEU A 21 8.62 -4.71 -7.62
C LEU A 21 8.97 -6.15 -7.97
N ARG A 22 10.12 -6.64 -7.49
CA ARG A 22 10.57 -7.99 -7.79
C ARG A 22 9.60 -9.05 -7.27
N ILE A 23 9.03 -8.82 -6.08
CA ILE A 23 8.16 -9.79 -5.42
C ILE A 23 6.73 -9.75 -5.97
N PHE A 24 6.18 -8.56 -6.17
CA PHE A 24 4.75 -8.40 -6.42
C PHE A 24 4.39 -8.10 -7.87
N VAL A 25 5.29 -7.51 -8.65
CA VAL A 25 4.93 -6.95 -9.96
C VAL A 25 5.63 -7.71 -11.09
N ASP A 26 4.85 -8.14 -12.07
CA ASP A 26 5.37 -8.82 -13.25
C ASP A 26 5.94 -7.79 -14.21
N GLY A 27 7.16 -8.04 -14.70
CA GLY A 27 7.85 -7.14 -15.62
C GLY A 27 8.51 -5.94 -14.95
N GLY A 28 8.33 -5.75 -13.65
CA GLY A 28 8.99 -4.67 -12.92
C GLY A 28 8.56 -3.27 -13.34
N ASP A 29 7.33 -3.12 -13.82
CA ASP A 29 6.81 -1.82 -14.24
C ASP A 29 6.64 -0.90 -13.04
N ARG A 30 7.09 0.34 -13.17
CA ARG A 30 7.06 1.34 -12.10
C ARG A 30 5.71 2.01 -11.93
N ARG A 31 4.81 1.87 -12.93
CA ARG A 31 3.49 2.50 -12.91
C ARG A 31 2.40 1.45 -12.81
N TRP A 32 1.35 1.80 -12.07
CA TRP A 32 0.14 1.00 -12.01
C TRP A 32 0.43 -0.47 -11.72
N TRP A 33 1.12 -0.71 -10.61
CA TRP A 33 1.47 -2.05 -10.16
C TRP A 33 0.26 -2.99 -10.18
N TRP A 34 -0.90 -2.43 -9.86
CA TRP A 34 -2.14 -3.19 -9.77
C TRP A 34 -2.58 -3.80 -11.11
N GLU A 35 -2.06 -3.32 -12.22
CA GLU A 35 -2.32 -3.90 -13.54
C GLU A 35 -1.42 -5.09 -13.83
N SER A 36 -0.34 -5.26 -13.09
CA SER A 36 0.72 -6.23 -13.43
C SER A 36 1.15 -7.07 -12.24
N PHE A 37 0.28 -7.29 -11.26
CA PHE A 37 0.61 -8.16 -10.14
C PHE A 37 0.87 -9.59 -10.61
N LYS A 38 1.88 -10.23 -10.02
CA LYS A 38 2.26 -11.61 -10.36
C LYS A 38 1.18 -12.63 -10.02
N ARG A 39 0.31 -12.29 -9.07
CA ARG A 39 -0.81 -13.14 -8.66
C ARG A 39 -2.10 -12.34 -8.77
N SER A 40 -3.22 -13.06 -8.93
CA SER A 40 -4.53 -12.39 -8.99
C SER A 40 -4.87 -11.82 -7.60
N PRO A 41 -5.12 -10.53 -7.50
CA PRO A 41 -5.46 -9.92 -6.22
C PRO A 41 -6.93 -10.11 -5.88
N VAL A 42 -7.24 -10.03 -4.59
CA VAL A 42 -8.60 -9.73 -4.15
C VAL A 42 -8.77 -8.23 -4.27
N SER A 43 -9.91 -7.79 -4.78
CA SER A 43 -10.15 -6.35 -4.93
C SER A 43 -11.57 -5.98 -4.54
N HIS A 44 -11.72 -4.73 -4.10
CA HIS A 44 -13.02 -4.18 -3.76
C HIS A 44 -13.00 -2.67 -4.02
N LYS A 45 -14.02 -2.18 -4.72
CA LYS A 45 -14.15 -0.76 -4.99
C LYS A 45 -14.98 -0.11 -3.88
N PHE A 46 -14.40 0.92 -3.26
CA PHE A 46 -15.08 1.71 -2.24
C PHE A 46 -15.62 2.98 -2.89
N ALA A 47 -16.88 2.96 -3.26
CA ALA A 47 -17.48 4.02 -4.06
C ALA A 47 -17.39 5.40 -3.43
N GLY A 48 -17.31 5.47 -2.10
CA GLY A 48 -17.14 6.73 -1.39
C GLY A 48 -15.70 7.22 -1.29
N GLY A 49 -14.74 6.45 -1.81
CA GLY A 49 -13.33 6.83 -1.74
C GLY A 49 -12.74 6.72 -0.33
N ASP A 50 -13.30 5.87 0.52
CA ASP A 50 -12.90 5.75 1.91
C ASP A 50 -12.25 4.40 2.26
N GLY A 51 -11.70 3.71 1.26
CA GLY A 51 -11.02 2.44 1.48
C GLY A 51 -9.87 2.55 2.47
N TRP A 52 -9.20 3.71 2.51
CA TRP A 52 -8.10 3.95 3.45
C TRP A 52 -8.52 3.81 4.91
N ARG A 53 -9.80 4.00 5.24
CA ARG A 53 -10.31 3.82 6.61
C ARG A 53 -10.28 2.36 7.05
N ARG A 54 -10.26 1.44 6.09
CA ARG A 54 -10.29 0.01 6.38
C ARG A 54 -8.91 -0.59 6.61
N LEU A 55 -7.85 0.14 6.31
CA LEU A 55 -6.49 -0.40 6.43
C LEU A 55 -6.20 -1.02 7.79
N PRO A 56 -6.52 -0.39 8.93
CA PRO A 56 -6.25 -1.01 10.23
C PRO A 56 -6.99 -2.32 10.45
N GLU A 57 -8.13 -2.52 9.81
CA GLU A 57 -8.92 -3.75 9.94
C GLU A 57 -8.39 -4.88 9.08
N LEU A 58 -7.69 -4.54 7.99
CA LEU A 58 -7.24 -5.54 7.00
C LEU A 58 -5.88 -6.15 7.37
N VAL A 59 -5.04 -5.42 8.08
CA VAL A 59 -3.69 -5.85 8.40
C VAL A 59 -3.64 -6.72 9.65
N PRO A 60 -2.60 -7.57 9.81
CA PRO A 60 -2.47 -8.40 11.02
C PRO A 60 -2.37 -7.59 12.30
N ASP A 61 -1.59 -6.51 12.27
CA ASP A 61 -1.38 -5.64 13.44
C ASP A 61 -1.29 -4.19 12.99
N PRO A 62 -2.31 -3.37 13.28
CA PRO A 62 -2.32 -1.97 12.83
C PRO A 62 -1.28 -1.10 13.51
N ASN A 63 -0.61 -1.58 14.56
CA ASN A 63 0.41 -0.84 15.28
C ASN A 63 1.83 -1.33 15.00
N GLU A 64 2.00 -2.27 14.08
CA GLU A 64 3.32 -2.75 13.69
C GLU A 64 3.82 -1.95 12.50
N PRO A 65 5.06 -1.40 12.56
CA PRO A 65 5.61 -0.63 11.43
C PRO A 65 5.73 -1.44 10.16
N VAL A 66 5.33 -0.83 9.07
CA VAL A 66 5.35 -1.44 7.73
C VAL A 66 5.96 -0.44 6.75
N TRP A 67 6.18 -0.88 5.50
CA TRP A 67 6.57 0.03 4.43
C TRP A 67 5.33 0.63 3.77
N PHE A 68 5.35 1.95 3.60
CA PHE A 68 4.32 2.68 2.88
C PHE A 68 5.00 3.35 1.69
N ILE A 69 4.56 3.02 0.48
CA ILE A 69 5.11 3.57 -0.75
C ILE A 69 4.04 4.45 -1.39
N ALA A 70 4.34 5.73 -1.55
CA ALA A 70 3.43 6.68 -2.18
C ALA A 70 3.85 6.90 -3.64
N GLU A 71 2.91 6.80 -4.57
CA GLU A 71 3.22 7.03 -5.98
C GLU A 71 3.59 8.50 -6.21
N GLU A 72 4.76 8.72 -6.81
CA GLU A 72 5.29 10.05 -7.07
C GLU A 72 6.04 10.04 -8.40
N ASN A 73 5.46 10.67 -9.41
CA ASN A 73 5.98 10.62 -10.77
C ASN A 73 7.21 11.50 -11.00
N ALA A 74 7.50 12.42 -10.08
CA ALA A 74 8.63 13.34 -10.23
C ALA A 74 9.96 12.72 -9.85
N LEU A 75 9.95 11.54 -9.21
CA LEU A 75 11.17 10.89 -8.72
C LEU A 75 11.47 9.62 -9.51
N PRO A 76 12.75 9.18 -9.56
CA PRO A 76 13.13 7.96 -10.27
C PRO A 76 12.57 6.70 -9.60
N PHE A 77 12.17 6.78 -8.34
CA PHE A 77 11.44 5.74 -7.62
C PHE A 77 10.47 6.42 -6.65
N TYR A 78 9.45 5.70 -6.22
CA TYR A 78 8.48 6.25 -5.31
C TYR A 78 9.07 6.37 -3.91
N PRO A 79 8.78 7.46 -3.15
CA PRO A 79 9.28 7.58 -1.79
C PRO A 79 8.70 6.51 -0.89
N VAL A 80 9.51 5.97 0.01
CA VAL A 80 9.15 4.94 0.95
C VAL A 80 9.18 5.50 2.37
N PHE A 81 8.14 5.21 3.14
CA PHE A 81 8.00 5.64 4.52
C PHE A 81 7.88 4.42 5.42
N GLU A 82 8.42 4.51 6.62
CA GLU A 82 8.19 3.52 7.66
C GLU A 82 7.17 4.08 8.64
N LEU A 83 6.00 3.44 8.72
CA LEU A 83 4.95 3.88 9.63
C LEU A 83 3.99 2.74 9.90
N THR A 84 3.12 2.92 10.90
CA THR A 84 2.12 1.89 11.20
C THR A 84 0.93 2.01 10.26
N PRO A 85 0.19 0.94 10.01
CA PRO A 85 -1.05 1.03 9.24
C PRO A 85 -2.06 2.01 9.83
N ALA A 86 -2.12 2.12 11.15
CA ALA A 86 -2.99 3.10 11.80
C ALA A 86 -2.60 4.53 11.42
N ASP A 87 -1.31 4.84 11.44
CA ASP A 87 -0.82 6.15 11.04
C ASP A 87 -0.99 6.40 9.54
N ALA A 88 -0.81 5.36 8.73
CA ALA A 88 -1.05 5.46 7.28
C ALA A 88 -2.50 5.87 7.01
N SER A 89 -3.45 5.24 7.69
CA SER A 89 -4.86 5.57 7.56
C SER A 89 -5.13 7.03 7.93
N THR A 90 -4.53 7.50 9.02
CA THR A 90 -4.69 8.89 9.46
C THR A 90 -4.14 9.87 8.43
N ILE A 91 -2.94 9.60 7.91
CA ILE A 91 -2.31 10.46 6.89
C ILE A 91 -3.16 10.51 5.62
N LEU A 92 -3.62 9.35 5.16
CA LEU A 92 -4.43 9.27 3.94
C LEU A 92 -5.74 10.04 4.09
N GLY A 93 -6.31 10.06 5.29
CA GLY A 93 -7.52 10.81 5.57
C GLY A 93 -7.32 12.32 5.53
N GLU A 94 -6.09 12.79 5.65
CA GLU A 94 -5.75 14.22 5.62
C GLU A 94 -5.26 14.68 4.25
N CYS A 95 -5.02 13.74 3.33
CA CYS A 95 -4.46 14.03 2.01
C CYS A 95 -5.46 13.70 0.92
N TYR A 96 -5.30 14.34 -0.25
CA TYR A 96 -6.07 13.95 -1.42
C TYR A 96 -5.60 12.58 -1.91
N GLY A 97 -6.52 11.85 -2.53
CA GLY A 97 -6.26 10.52 -3.02
C GLY A 97 -5.08 10.45 -3.98
N PHE A 98 -4.18 9.57 -3.68
CA PHE A 98 -3.06 9.20 -4.55
C PHE A 98 -2.90 7.69 -4.42
N GLU A 99 -2.23 7.09 -5.38
CA GLU A 99 -2.00 5.65 -5.32
C GLU A 99 -0.91 5.36 -4.30
N TYR A 100 -1.12 4.31 -3.51
CA TYR A 100 -0.16 3.91 -2.49
C TYR A 100 -0.11 2.40 -2.38
N TYR A 101 0.98 1.93 -1.80
CA TYR A 101 1.24 0.51 -1.56
C TYR A 101 1.70 0.34 -0.13
N LEU A 102 1.13 -0.64 0.57
CA LEU A 102 1.43 -0.92 1.96
C LEU A 102 1.85 -2.38 2.08
N MET A 103 2.98 -2.66 2.73
CA MET A 103 3.47 -4.02 2.86
C MET A 103 4.32 -4.19 4.11
N PRO A 104 4.34 -5.39 4.71
CA PRO A 104 5.18 -5.64 5.87
C PRO A 104 6.64 -5.76 5.44
N LYS A 105 7.55 -5.70 6.41
CA LYS A 105 8.99 -5.76 6.14
C LYS A 105 9.44 -7.09 5.58
N ASN A 106 8.65 -8.15 5.76
CA ASN A 106 8.94 -9.47 5.18
C ASN A 106 8.24 -9.73 3.85
N TYR A 107 7.51 -8.73 3.33
CA TYR A 107 6.82 -8.79 2.03
C TYR A 107 5.83 -9.96 1.91
N SER A 108 5.20 -10.37 3.00
CA SER A 108 4.27 -11.51 2.99
C SER A 108 2.89 -11.14 2.44
N TRP A 109 2.55 -9.86 2.40
CA TRP A 109 1.29 -9.38 1.84
C TRP A 109 1.49 -7.97 1.26
N LEU A 110 0.49 -7.53 0.48
CA LEU A 110 0.46 -6.18 -0.09
C LEU A 110 -0.97 -5.67 -0.06
N LEU A 111 -1.13 -4.41 0.30
CA LEU A 111 -2.36 -3.65 0.09
C LEU A 111 -2.04 -2.47 -0.82
N CYS A 112 -2.94 -2.20 -1.76
CA CYS A 112 -2.78 -1.11 -2.72
C CYS A 112 -4.14 -0.48 -2.95
N GLU A 113 -4.19 0.84 -3.05
CA GLU A 113 -5.40 1.52 -3.50
C GLU A 113 -5.06 2.39 -4.70
N ASN A 114 -5.83 2.26 -5.78
CA ASN A 114 -5.60 3.01 -6.99
C ASN A 114 -6.50 4.25 -7.07
N HIS A 115 -6.31 5.04 -8.11
CA HIS A 115 -7.07 6.27 -8.32
C HIS A 115 -8.54 6.02 -8.69
N HIS A 116 -8.96 4.77 -8.83
CA HIS A 116 -10.36 4.39 -9.04
C HIS A 116 -11.05 3.95 -7.75
N ASN A 117 -10.46 4.25 -6.60
CA ASN A 117 -10.99 3.89 -5.28
C ASN A 117 -11.10 2.37 -5.07
N THR A 118 -10.27 1.60 -5.76
CA THR A 118 -10.24 0.15 -5.64
C THR A 118 -9.06 -0.27 -4.79
N VAL A 119 -9.33 -1.03 -3.73
CA VAL A 119 -8.30 -1.63 -2.87
C VAL A 119 -8.01 -3.03 -3.39
N PHE A 120 -6.72 -3.32 -3.54
CA PHE A 120 -6.23 -4.64 -3.95
C PHE A 120 -5.46 -5.26 -2.80
N ALA A 121 -5.65 -6.56 -2.59
CA ALA A 121 -4.94 -7.31 -1.56
C ALA A 121 -4.25 -8.53 -2.17
N LEU A 122 -2.99 -8.73 -1.81
CA LEU A 122 -2.20 -9.92 -2.15
C LEU A 122 -1.70 -10.53 -0.85
N GLY A 123 -1.74 -11.87 -0.76
CA GLY A 123 -1.28 -12.58 0.44
C GLY A 123 -2.29 -12.53 1.57
N GLU A 124 -1.95 -13.17 2.69
CA GLU A 124 -2.85 -13.29 3.83
C GLU A 124 -2.25 -12.61 5.06
N PRO A 125 -3.07 -12.11 5.99
CA PRO A 125 -4.54 -12.24 6.06
C PRO A 125 -5.31 -11.15 5.32
N VAL A 126 -4.62 -10.21 4.64
CA VAL A 126 -5.28 -9.06 4.01
C VAL A 126 -6.31 -9.47 2.96
N SER A 127 -6.02 -10.52 2.18
CA SER A 127 -6.94 -10.99 1.15
C SER A 127 -8.26 -11.52 1.73
N SER A 128 -8.18 -12.37 2.75
CA SER A 128 -9.37 -12.90 3.40
C SER A 128 -10.19 -11.81 4.07
N ARG A 129 -9.51 -10.86 4.70
CA ARG A 129 -10.18 -9.76 5.38
C ARG A 129 -10.87 -8.81 4.40
N LEU A 130 -10.23 -8.54 3.25
CA LEU A 130 -10.86 -7.70 2.23
C LEU A 130 -12.10 -8.38 1.65
N ARG A 131 -12.07 -9.70 1.45
CA ARG A 131 -13.27 -10.44 1.02
C ARG A 131 -14.41 -10.28 2.01
N SER A 132 -14.11 -10.30 3.30
CA SER A 132 -15.14 -10.15 4.34
C SER A 132 -15.76 -8.76 4.32
N VAL A 133 -14.99 -7.73 4.01
CA VAL A 133 -15.50 -6.36 3.92
C VAL A 133 -16.42 -6.19 2.71
N SER A 134 -16.17 -6.94 1.64
CA SER A 134 -16.91 -6.79 0.38
C SER A 134 -18.23 -7.55 0.33
N ILE A 135 -18.60 -8.25 1.40
CA ILE A 135 -19.87 -8.97 1.48
C ILE A 135 -21.03 -8.03 1.81
#